data_5e6e747e33d9860baca5e2e453ccb9b8
#
_entry.id   5e6e747e33d9860baca5e2e453ccb9b8
#
_cell.length_a   1.000
_cell.length_b   1.000
_cell.length_c   1.000
_cell.angle_alpha   90.00
_cell.angle_beta   90.00
_cell.angle_gamma   90.00
#
_symmetry.space_group_name_H-M   'P 1'
#
loop_
_entity.id
_entity.type
_entity.pdbx_description
1 polymer ?
#
loop_
_entity_poly.entity_id
_entity_poly.type
_entity_poly.pdbx_seq_one_letter_code
_entity_poly.pdbx_strand_id
1 'polypeptide(L)'
;MLKLGYNEATCKENSDVARDLELCEQYGYDFIELRLDMLQEYFKTHTIDDLKAFFAKSRLKSFAFNSIENINFCTPAEWDALVELFTFGCKTARAIGNPYIIVVPTMTAEHCTKNEKEIFDDSVRVLNQLADLAGPYGVKLSFEPIGDRRWCVNSVRQALEIVQAVNRDSVGLTVDCINVYLHDKCADVDYIRRIPKDKLFVFHINDCEDLPLGILDHCHRIMPGKGTIPIADVADAVRAAGYDGPACLELFRPEYWGMSADAVIKMGAECTRPYL
;
A
#
# COMPACT_ATOMS: atom_id res chain seq x y z
N MET A 1 -7.99 -10.82 15.02
CA MET A 1 -9.03 -10.24 14.15
C MET A 1 -8.41 -9.02 13.51
N LEU A 2 -8.46 -8.90 12.18
CA LEU A 2 -7.96 -7.74 11.46
C LEU A 2 -8.79 -6.51 11.79
N LYS A 3 -8.24 -5.32 11.55
CA LYS A 3 -8.93 -4.05 11.74
C LYS A 3 -9.40 -3.50 10.40
N LEU A 4 -10.39 -2.63 10.41
CA LEU A 4 -10.88 -2.00 9.19
C LEU A 4 -9.98 -0.81 8.82
N GLY A 5 -9.36 -0.88 7.63
CA GLY A 5 -8.52 0.17 7.08
C GLY A 5 -9.07 0.71 5.76
N TYR A 6 -8.75 1.95 5.45
CA TYR A 6 -9.08 2.63 4.20
C TYR A 6 -7.83 3.21 3.56
N ASN A 7 -7.73 3.13 2.23
CA ASN A 7 -6.68 3.78 1.46
C ASN A 7 -7.31 4.82 0.53
N GLU A 8 -6.79 6.05 0.54
CA GLU A 8 -7.32 7.19 -0.23
C GLU A 8 -7.31 7.00 -1.74
N ALA A 9 -6.56 6.02 -2.29
CA ALA A 9 -6.64 5.66 -3.71
C ALA A 9 -8.07 5.32 -4.13
N THR A 10 -8.88 4.82 -3.20
CA THR A 10 -10.28 4.41 -3.42
C THR A 10 -11.17 5.57 -3.87
N CYS A 11 -10.93 6.80 -3.40
CA CYS A 11 -11.69 8.00 -3.76
C CYS A 11 -10.81 9.17 -4.23
N LYS A 12 -9.61 8.93 -4.73
CA LYS A 12 -8.61 9.98 -5.01
C LYS A 12 -9.08 11.07 -5.99
N GLU A 13 -10.05 10.79 -6.85
CA GLU A 13 -10.55 11.75 -7.87
C GLU A 13 -11.88 12.42 -7.46
N ASN A 14 -12.51 11.97 -6.38
CA ASN A 14 -13.84 12.45 -5.96
C ASN A 14 -13.91 12.81 -4.47
N SER A 15 -12.76 12.87 -3.80
CA SER A 15 -12.62 13.25 -2.39
C SER A 15 -11.32 14.02 -2.15
N ASP A 16 -11.09 14.41 -0.92
CA ASP A 16 -9.86 14.99 -0.41
C ASP A 16 -9.57 14.47 1.00
N VAL A 17 -8.36 14.77 1.52
CA VAL A 17 -7.91 14.27 2.84
C VAL A 17 -8.91 14.65 3.95
N ALA A 18 -9.39 15.89 3.99
CA ALA A 18 -10.30 16.33 5.05
C ALA A 18 -11.62 15.55 5.02
N ARG A 19 -12.17 15.36 3.82
CA ARG A 19 -13.42 14.62 3.61
C ARG A 19 -13.25 13.13 3.90
N ASP A 20 -12.15 12.52 3.49
CA ASP A 20 -11.86 11.12 3.75
C ASP A 20 -11.72 10.83 5.25
N LEU A 21 -11.04 11.72 5.99
CA LEU A 21 -10.94 11.63 7.45
C LEU A 21 -12.31 11.64 8.12
N GLU A 22 -13.20 12.57 7.73
CA GLU A 22 -14.57 12.66 8.27
C GLU A 22 -15.39 11.40 7.98
N LEU A 23 -15.39 10.95 6.71
CA LEU A 23 -16.17 9.80 6.28
C LEU A 23 -15.66 8.48 6.87
N CYS A 24 -14.34 8.31 6.95
CA CYS A 24 -13.75 7.13 7.61
C CYS A 24 -14.15 7.06 9.09
N GLU A 25 -14.14 8.19 9.80
CA GLU A 25 -14.62 8.23 11.18
C GLU A 25 -16.11 7.91 11.28
N GLN A 26 -16.93 8.49 10.40
CA GLN A 26 -18.39 8.27 10.33
C GLN A 26 -18.73 6.80 10.09
N TYR A 27 -18.03 6.12 9.15
CA TYR A 27 -18.33 4.74 8.78
C TYR A 27 -17.53 3.69 9.56
N GLY A 28 -16.79 4.13 10.56
CA GLY A 28 -16.19 3.25 11.54
C GLY A 28 -14.97 2.52 11.08
N TYR A 29 -14.15 3.17 10.26
CA TYR A 29 -12.79 2.74 10.01
C TYR A 29 -11.92 2.94 11.27
N ASP A 30 -10.96 2.03 11.46
CA ASP A 30 -10.00 2.09 12.55
C ASP A 30 -8.71 2.78 12.10
N PHE A 31 -8.34 2.60 10.82
CA PHE A 31 -7.12 3.10 10.22
C PHE A 31 -7.34 3.72 8.84
N ILE A 32 -6.48 4.67 8.49
CA ILE A 32 -6.43 5.29 7.18
C ILE A 32 -4.99 5.30 6.65
N GLU A 33 -4.84 5.00 5.36
CA GLU A 33 -3.64 5.23 4.58
C GLU A 33 -3.82 6.48 3.74
N LEU A 34 -2.97 7.47 4.00
CA LEU A 34 -3.00 8.75 3.31
C LEU A 34 -2.10 8.71 2.08
N ARG A 35 -2.55 9.34 1.00
CA ARG A 35 -1.73 9.49 -0.20
C ARG A 35 -0.84 10.72 -0.11
N LEU A 36 0.41 10.56 -0.56
CA LEU A 36 1.39 11.66 -0.52
C LEU A 36 1.01 12.82 -1.43
N ASP A 37 0.45 12.54 -2.62
CA ASP A 37 -0.05 13.55 -3.55
C ASP A 37 -1.25 14.31 -2.98
N MET A 38 -2.20 13.62 -2.35
CA MET A 38 -3.36 14.26 -1.69
C MET A 38 -2.92 15.08 -0.46
N LEU A 39 -1.91 14.63 0.29
CA LEU A 39 -1.32 15.40 1.37
C LEU A 39 -0.64 16.69 0.89
N GLN A 40 0.05 16.66 -0.25
CA GLN A 40 0.62 17.87 -0.85
C GLN A 40 -0.46 18.88 -1.22
N GLU A 41 -1.59 18.43 -1.76
CA GLU A 41 -2.75 19.30 -2.05
C GLU A 41 -3.39 19.82 -0.74
N TYR A 42 -3.59 18.96 0.25
CA TYR A 42 -4.15 19.32 1.55
C TYR A 42 -3.35 20.45 2.22
N PHE A 43 -2.02 20.38 2.18
CA PHE A 43 -1.16 21.41 2.79
C PHE A 43 -1.10 22.75 2.04
N LYS A 44 -1.80 22.89 0.92
CA LYS A 44 -1.99 24.23 0.30
C LYS A 44 -2.98 25.08 1.07
N THR A 45 -3.88 24.48 1.83
CA THR A 45 -4.96 25.16 2.56
C THR A 45 -5.00 24.81 4.05
N HIS A 46 -4.33 23.76 4.48
CA HIS A 46 -4.28 23.27 5.85
C HIS A 46 -2.84 23.13 6.33
N THR A 47 -2.68 22.90 7.62
CA THR A 47 -1.38 22.75 8.27
C THR A 47 -1.19 21.33 8.84
N ILE A 48 0.05 21.02 9.20
CA ILE A 48 0.35 19.77 9.91
C ILE A 48 -0.34 19.71 11.28
N ASP A 49 -0.58 20.87 11.91
CA ASP A 49 -1.24 20.91 13.20
C ASP A 49 -2.76 20.62 13.09
N ASP A 50 -3.37 20.88 11.94
CA ASP A 50 -4.76 20.44 11.67
C ASP A 50 -4.87 18.92 11.64
N LEU A 51 -3.95 18.22 10.95
CA LEU A 51 -3.88 16.76 10.97
C LEU A 51 -3.62 16.22 12.39
N LYS A 52 -2.68 16.79 13.13
CA LYS A 52 -2.41 16.40 14.52
C LYS A 52 -3.64 16.57 15.39
N ALA A 53 -4.34 17.69 15.24
CA ALA A 53 -5.55 17.99 16.01
C ALA A 53 -6.67 17.01 15.71
N PHE A 54 -6.81 16.58 14.44
CA PHE A 54 -7.76 15.55 14.05
C PHE A 54 -7.40 14.20 14.71
N PHE A 55 -6.20 13.68 14.48
CA PHE A 55 -5.80 12.35 14.99
C PHE A 55 -5.69 12.30 16.52
N ALA A 56 -5.49 13.43 17.19
CA ALA A 56 -5.51 13.50 18.65
C ALA A 56 -6.91 13.29 19.25
N LYS A 57 -7.96 13.65 18.52
CA LYS A 57 -9.37 13.57 18.97
C LYS A 57 -10.09 12.35 18.41
N SER A 58 -9.69 11.89 17.23
CA SER A 58 -10.33 10.78 16.51
C SER A 58 -9.87 9.42 17.03
N ARG A 59 -10.76 8.43 16.93
CA ARG A 59 -10.40 7.01 17.05
C ARG A 59 -9.66 6.50 15.81
N LEU A 60 -9.91 7.12 14.64
CA LEU A 60 -9.20 6.82 13.39
C LEU A 60 -7.70 7.12 13.56
N LYS A 61 -6.85 6.22 13.09
CA LYS A 61 -5.39 6.37 13.16
C LYS A 61 -4.77 6.33 11.79
N SER A 62 -3.76 7.18 11.56
CA SER A 62 -2.91 7.06 10.38
C SER A 62 -2.09 5.77 10.46
N PHE A 63 -2.01 5.03 9.35
CA PHE A 63 -1.36 3.73 9.31
C PHE A 63 -0.18 3.65 8.34
N ALA A 64 -0.38 4.03 7.09
CA ALA A 64 0.69 4.09 6.12
C ALA A 64 0.53 5.29 5.19
N PHE A 65 1.60 5.69 4.53
CA PHE A 65 1.53 6.61 3.39
C PHE A 65 1.71 5.85 2.09
N ASN A 66 0.82 6.09 1.16
CA ASN A 66 0.81 5.53 -0.19
C ASN A 66 1.16 6.64 -1.18
N SER A 67 2.17 6.54 -2.02
CA SER A 67 3.32 5.65 -1.99
C SER A 67 4.54 6.35 -2.60
N ILE A 68 5.69 5.76 -2.42
CA ILE A 68 6.89 6.14 -3.19
C ILE A 68 7.08 5.08 -4.27
N GLU A 69 6.88 5.47 -5.51
CA GLU A 69 6.86 4.57 -6.67
C GLU A 69 8.15 4.66 -7.49
N ASN A 70 8.37 3.63 -8.33
CA ASN A 70 9.49 3.59 -9.28
C ASN A 70 10.86 3.74 -8.61
N ILE A 71 11.08 3.00 -7.51
CA ILE A 71 12.30 3.16 -6.69
C ILE A 71 13.56 2.56 -7.33
N ASN A 72 13.43 1.67 -8.34
CA ASN A 72 14.55 0.96 -8.95
C ASN A 72 15.09 1.70 -10.17
N PHE A 73 16.41 1.62 -10.37
CA PHE A 73 17.11 2.08 -11.57
C PHE A 73 16.91 3.57 -11.88
N CYS A 74 16.64 4.38 -10.86
CA CYS A 74 16.47 5.83 -11.03
C CYS A 74 17.72 6.48 -11.59
N THR A 75 17.55 7.40 -12.54
CA THR A 75 18.55 8.39 -12.87
C THR A 75 18.81 9.30 -11.67
N PRO A 76 19.94 10.05 -11.63
CA PRO A 76 20.19 10.98 -10.52
C PRO A 76 19.06 11.99 -10.30
N ALA A 77 18.45 12.53 -11.35
CA ALA A 77 17.35 13.49 -11.23
C ALA A 77 16.05 12.86 -10.69
N GLU A 78 15.73 11.65 -11.13
CA GLU A 78 14.58 10.89 -10.60
C GLU A 78 14.79 10.53 -9.14
N TRP A 79 16.01 10.13 -8.77
CA TRP A 79 16.36 9.86 -7.39
C TRP A 79 16.23 11.09 -6.48
N ASP A 80 16.72 12.24 -6.93
CA ASP A 80 16.61 13.50 -6.18
C ASP A 80 15.14 13.88 -5.93
N ALA A 81 14.28 13.78 -6.95
CA ALA A 81 12.85 14.03 -6.84
C ALA A 81 12.16 13.03 -5.89
N LEU A 82 12.53 11.74 -6.00
CA LEU A 82 12.02 10.69 -5.11
C LEU A 82 12.40 10.97 -3.65
N VAL A 83 13.66 11.34 -3.39
CA VAL A 83 14.15 11.66 -2.04
C VAL A 83 13.46 12.90 -1.47
N GLU A 84 13.14 13.90 -2.29
CA GLU A 84 12.37 15.07 -1.86
C GLU A 84 10.97 14.66 -1.37
N LEU A 85 10.21 13.91 -2.20
CA LEU A 85 8.88 13.41 -1.83
C LEU A 85 8.93 12.47 -0.62
N PHE A 86 9.91 11.57 -0.57
CA PHE A 86 10.10 10.65 0.54
C PHE A 86 10.40 11.38 1.84
N THR A 87 11.25 12.41 1.79
CA THR A 87 11.58 13.25 2.97
C THR A 87 10.37 14.02 3.46
N PHE A 88 9.54 14.55 2.54
CA PHE A 88 8.25 15.16 2.89
C PHE A 88 7.35 14.14 3.62
N GLY A 89 7.21 12.93 3.08
CA GLY A 89 6.47 11.83 3.71
C GLY A 89 7.00 11.49 5.10
N CYS A 90 8.31 11.33 5.26
CA CYS A 90 8.93 11.00 6.56
C CYS A 90 8.68 12.08 7.62
N LYS A 91 8.80 13.36 7.26
CA LYS A 91 8.54 14.49 8.17
C LYS A 91 7.08 14.51 8.63
N THR A 92 6.16 14.34 7.69
CA THR A 92 4.71 14.29 7.96
C THR A 92 4.36 13.06 8.80
N ALA A 93 4.88 11.90 8.44
CA ALA A 93 4.67 10.64 9.16
C ALA A 93 5.08 10.76 10.64
N ARG A 94 6.29 11.27 10.91
CA ARG A 94 6.76 11.53 12.29
C ARG A 94 5.82 12.46 13.04
N ALA A 95 5.31 13.49 12.38
CA ALA A 95 4.49 14.52 13.02
C ALA A 95 3.14 14.00 13.50
N ILE A 96 2.53 13.04 12.78
CA ILE A 96 1.21 12.47 13.10
C ILE A 96 1.27 11.04 13.66
N GLY A 97 2.47 10.48 13.83
CA GLY A 97 2.65 9.11 14.35
C GLY A 97 2.33 8.01 13.33
N ASN A 98 2.45 8.31 12.03
CA ASN A 98 2.27 7.34 10.96
C ASN A 98 3.47 6.38 10.89
N PRO A 99 3.29 5.04 11.04
CA PRO A 99 4.42 4.13 11.17
C PRO A 99 5.10 3.74 9.85
N TYR A 100 4.36 3.74 8.72
CA TYR A 100 4.84 3.13 7.48
C TYR A 100 4.77 4.07 6.28
N ILE A 101 5.73 3.91 5.37
CA ILE A 101 5.63 4.42 4.00
C ILE A 101 5.72 3.22 3.06
N ILE A 102 4.75 3.08 2.16
CA ILE A 102 4.74 2.05 1.14
C ILE A 102 5.70 2.48 0.02
N VAL A 103 6.57 1.56 -0.37
CA VAL A 103 7.52 1.76 -1.47
C VAL A 103 7.29 0.69 -2.54
N VAL A 104 7.20 1.12 -3.80
CA VAL A 104 6.77 0.30 -4.93
C VAL A 104 7.91 0.17 -5.94
N PRO A 105 8.20 -1.04 -6.45
CA PRO A 105 9.21 -1.26 -7.47
C PRO A 105 8.90 -0.50 -8.76
N THR A 106 9.87 -0.42 -9.64
CA THR A 106 9.73 0.27 -10.92
C THR A 106 8.99 -0.60 -11.94
N MET A 107 8.06 0.03 -12.66
CA MET A 107 7.50 -0.56 -13.87
C MET A 107 8.58 -0.56 -14.95
N THR A 108 8.97 -1.74 -15.40
CA THR A 108 9.95 -1.89 -16.47
C THR A 108 9.28 -1.68 -17.83
N ALA A 109 9.92 -0.91 -18.70
CA ALA A 109 9.46 -0.80 -20.08
C ALA A 109 9.53 -2.17 -20.78
N GLU A 110 8.77 -2.33 -21.87
CA GLU A 110 8.73 -3.56 -22.68
C GLU A 110 10.11 -4.10 -23.12
N HIS A 111 11.16 -3.28 -23.02
CA HIS A 111 12.53 -3.61 -23.37
C HIS A 111 13.49 -3.57 -22.17
N CYS A 112 13.00 -3.88 -20.96
CA CYS A 112 13.89 -3.97 -19.81
C CYS A 112 14.96 -5.04 -20.04
N THR A 113 16.22 -4.58 -20.09
CA THR A 113 17.38 -5.47 -20.25
C THR A 113 17.95 -5.98 -18.93
N LYS A 114 17.32 -5.64 -17.80
CA LYS A 114 17.78 -6.01 -16.47
C LYS A 114 17.46 -7.46 -16.17
N ASN A 115 18.44 -8.21 -15.70
CA ASN A 115 18.24 -9.57 -15.24
C ASN A 115 17.83 -9.61 -13.77
N GLU A 116 17.38 -10.78 -13.29
CA GLU A 116 16.90 -10.98 -11.92
C GLU A 116 17.94 -10.55 -10.86
N LYS A 117 19.24 -10.82 -11.11
CA LYS A 117 20.29 -10.43 -10.19
C LYS A 117 20.45 -8.91 -10.10
N GLU A 118 20.42 -8.21 -11.25
CA GLU A 118 20.48 -6.74 -11.26
C GLU A 118 19.29 -6.12 -10.53
N ILE A 119 18.08 -6.68 -10.73
CA ILE A 119 16.86 -6.23 -10.05
C ILE A 119 16.97 -6.45 -8.54
N PHE A 120 17.43 -7.63 -8.14
CA PHE A 120 17.64 -7.96 -6.72
C PHE A 120 18.66 -7.02 -6.06
N ASP A 121 19.85 -6.90 -6.65
CA ASP A 121 20.94 -6.08 -6.11
C ASP A 121 20.53 -4.60 -5.99
N ASP A 122 19.86 -4.07 -7.01
CA ASP A 122 19.38 -2.68 -7.01
C ASP A 122 18.27 -2.47 -5.96
N SER A 123 17.31 -3.39 -5.85
CA SER A 123 16.25 -3.32 -4.85
C SER A 123 16.81 -3.32 -3.42
N VAL A 124 17.77 -4.21 -3.13
CA VAL A 124 18.46 -4.25 -1.83
C VAL A 124 19.18 -2.93 -1.56
N ARG A 125 19.89 -2.40 -2.56
CA ARG A 125 20.62 -1.12 -2.45
C ARG A 125 19.68 0.04 -2.13
N VAL A 126 18.59 0.19 -2.91
CA VAL A 126 17.65 1.30 -2.78
C VAL A 126 16.89 1.23 -1.46
N LEU A 127 16.39 0.06 -1.06
CA LEU A 127 15.70 -0.11 0.22
C LEU A 127 16.60 0.22 1.41
N ASN A 128 17.91 -0.12 1.35
CA ASN A 128 18.87 0.31 2.37
C ASN A 128 19.03 1.83 2.42
N GLN A 129 19.17 2.49 1.27
CA GLN A 129 19.28 3.96 1.21
C GLN A 129 18.04 4.66 1.76
N LEU A 130 16.84 4.21 1.38
CA LEU A 130 15.59 4.76 1.90
C LEU A 130 15.43 4.49 3.41
N ALA A 131 15.83 3.32 3.89
CA ALA A 131 15.80 3.00 5.32
C ALA A 131 16.74 3.89 6.15
N ASP A 132 17.93 4.23 5.61
CA ASP A 132 18.83 5.19 6.23
C ASP A 132 18.22 6.59 6.32
N LEU A 133 17.53 7.04 5.26
CA LEU A 133 16.81 8.32 5.24
C LEU A 133 15.61 8.33 6.20
N ALA A 134 14.88 7.23 6.32
CA ALA A 134 13.71 7.11 7.20
C ALA A 134 14.07 7.00 8.69
N GLY A 135 15.24 6.45 9.01
CA GLY A 135 15.66 6.14 10.37
C GLY A 135 15.54 7.31 11.36
N PRO A 136 16.01 8.54 11.05
CA PRO A 136 15.87 9.72 11.92
C PRO A 136 14.42 10.10 12.24
N TYR A 137 13.47 9.66 11.43
CA TYR A 137 12.04 9.94 11.60
C TYR A 137 11.29 8.82 12.32
N GLY A 138 11.92 7.65 12.51
CA GLY A 138 11.27 6.48 13.11
C GLY A 138 10.24 5.81 12.19
N VAL A 139 10.33 6.06 10.88
CA VAL A 139 9.41 5.51 9.87
C VAL A 139 9.98 4.21 9.30
N LYS A 140 9.10 3.26 9.03
CA LYS A 140 9.44 1.97 8.42
C LYS A 140 8.98 1.91 6.97
N LEU A 141 9.66 1.12 6.15
CA LEU A 141 9.32 0.90 4.75
C LEU A 141 8.52 -0.38 4.58
N SER A 142 7.38 -0.30 3.91
CA SER A 142 6.60 -1.46 3.49
C SER A 142 6.77 -1.65 1.99
N PHE A 143 7.57 -2.65 1.58
CA PHE A 143 7.85 -2.92 0.16
C PHE A 143 6.71 -3.71 -0.44
N GLU A 144 6.07 -3.16 -1.47
CA GLU A 144 4.92 -3.74 -2.14
C GLU A 144 5.29 -4.27 -3.53
N PRO A 145 5.36 -5.59 -3.75
CA PRO A 145 5.47 -6.15 -5.08
C PRO A 145 4.18 -5.96 -5.86
N ILE A 146 4.26 -5.57 -7.12
CA ILE A 146 3.10 -5.41 -8.01
C ILE A 146 3.00 -6.62 -8.91
N GLY A 147 1.93 -7.41 -8.76
CA GLY A 147 1.77 -8.72 -9.42
C GLY A 147 1.77 -8.73 -10.94
N ASP A 148 1.62 -7.59 -11.58
CA ASP A 148 1.72 -7.41 -13.02
C ASP A 148 3.17 -7.61 -13.50
N ARG A 149 3.36 -8.40 -14.55
CA ARG A 149 4.66 -8.75 -15.13
C ARG A 149 5.45 -7.55 -15.67
N ARG A 150 4.83 -6.40 -15.81
CA ARG A 150 5.50 -5.15 -16.20
C ARG A 150 6.34 -4.57 -15.08
N TRP A 151 6.16 -4.98 -13.82
CA TRP A 151 6.99 -4.53 -12.70
C TRP A 151 8.18 -5.44 -12.46
N CYS A 152 9.32 -4.83 -12.11
CA CYS A 152 10.56 -5.58 -11.91
C CYS A 152 10.53 -6.53 -10.70
N VAL A 153 9.73 -6.22 -9.67
CA VAL A 153 9.45 -7.11 -8.53
C VAL A 153 7.94 -7.36 -8.51
N ASN A 154 7.53 -8.59 -8.84
CA ASN A 154 6.13 -8.89 -9.11
C ASN A 154 5.57 -10.11 -8.35
N SER A 155 6.28 -10.58 -7.34
CA SER A 155 5.76 -11.63 -6.46
C SER A 155 6.14 -11.39 -5.00
N VAL A 156 5.28 -11.85 -4.10
CA VAL A 156 5.54 -11.82 -2.65
C VAL A 156 6.82 -12.60 -2.31
N ARG A 157 7.09 -13.71 -3.02
CA ARG A 157 8.29 -14.51 -2.83
C ARG A 157 9.56 -13.70 -3.12
N GLN A 158 9.64 -13.09 -4.30
CA GLN A 158 10.77 -12.26 -4.72
C GLN A 158 10.97 -11.08 -3.76
N ALA A 159 9.87 -10.40 -3.36
CA ALA A 159 9.94 -9.29 -2.43
C ALA A 159 10.44 -9.74 -1.03
N LEU A 160 10.02 -10.91 -0.54
CA LEU A 160 10.48 -11.44 0.73
C LEU A 160 11.99 -11.76 0.71
N GLU A 161 12.50 -12.35 -0.36
CA GLU A 161 13.92 -12.61 -0.53
C GLU A 161 14.75 -11.31 -0.49
N ILE A 162 14.26 -10.26 -1.16
CA ILE A 162 14.87 -8.92 -1.14
C ILE A 162 14.85 -8.33 0.28
N VAL A 163 13.70 -8.34 0.96
CA VAL A 163 13.57 -7.82 2.33
C VAL A 163 14.44 -8.58 3.33
N GLN A 164 14.58 -9.89 3.17
CA GLN A 164 15.48 -10.71 3.98
C GLN A 164 16.95 -10.34 3.73
N ALA A 165 17.34 -10.05 2.49
CA ALA A 165 18.69 -9.62 2.15
C ALA A 165 19.01 -8.20 2.67
N VAL A 166 18.02 -7.31 2.70
CA VAL A 166 18.12 -5.98 3.35
C VAL A 166 18.40 -6.12 4.85
N ASN A 167 17.82 -7.14 5.50
CA ASN A 167 18.06 -7.52 6.89
C ASN A 167 17.94 -6.36 7.89
N ARG A 168 16.89 -5.54 7.79
CA ARG A 168 16.57 -4.43 8.72
C ARG A 168 15.19 -4.59 9.31
N ASP A 169 15.01 -4.35 10.60
CA ASP A 169 13.71 -4.36 11.27
C ASP A 169 12.77 -3.24 10.79
N SER A 170 13.33 -2.23 10.11
CA SER A 170 12.59 -1.12 9.54
C SER A 170 12.12 -1.37 8.09
N VAL A 171 12.37 -2.54 7.52
CA VAL A 171 11.94 -2.91 6.17
C VAL A 171 11.14 -4.20 6.22
N GLY A 172 9.93 -4.15 5.70
CA GLY A 172 8.99 -5.27 5.62
C GLY A 172 8.18 -5.21 4.32
N LEU A 173 7.08 -5.92 4.29
CA LEU A 173 6.27 -6.17 3.09
C LEU A 173 4.86 -5.63 3.21
N THR A 174 4.33 -5.20 2.08
CA THR A 174 2.90 -5.13 1.80
C THR A 174 2.46 -6.38 1.04
N VAL A 175 1.35 -6.98 1.47
CA VAL A 175 0.62 -8.01 0.71
C VAL A 175 -0.68 -7.38 0.22
N ASP A 176 -0.94 -7.45 -1.07
CA ASP A 176 -2.15 -6.93 -1.70
C ASP A 176 -2.86 -8.04 -2.47
N CYS A 177 -4.18 -8.18 -2.28
CA CYS A 177 -4.96 -9.28 -2.84
C CYS A 177 -4.87 -9.34 -4.36
N ILE A 178 -5.04 -8.22 -5.09
CA ILE A 178 -4.97 -8.24 -6.55
C ILE A 178 -3.55 -8.50 -7.03
N ASN A 179 -2.52 -8.02 -6.33
CA ASN A 179 -1.14 -8.26 -6.72
C ASN A 179 -0.75 -9.73 -6.58
N VAL A 180 -1.22 -10.41 -5.52
CA VAL A 180 -1.09 -11.87 -5.39
C VAL A 180 -1.85 -12.59 -6.51
N TYR A 181 -3.07 -12.14 -6.82
CA TYR A 181 -3.88 -12.73 -7.88
C TYR A 181 -3.30 -12.52 -9.28
N LEU A 182 -2.81 -11.33 -9.59
CA LEU A 182 -2.18 -11.00 -10.88
C LEU A 182 -0.94 -11.83 -11.17
N HIS A 183 -0.18 -12.18 -10.13
CA HIS A 183 1.03 -12.98 -10.30
C HIS A 183 0.72 -14.41 -10.77
N ASP A 184 -0.17 -15.14 -10.07
CA ASP A 184 -0.41 -16.56 -10.29
C ASP A 184 -1.84 -17.03 -9.96
N LYS A 185 -2.82 -16.12 -9.87
CA LYS A 185 -4.20 -16.40 -9.43
C LYS A 185 -4.28 -16.97 -8.01
N CYS A 186 -3.40 -16.54 -7.13
CA CYS A 186 -3.29 -17.01 -5.75
C CYS A 186 -2.90 -18.52 -5.64
N ALA A 187 -2.24 -19.07 -6.65
CA ALA A 187 -1.84 -20.48 -6.63
C ALA A 187 -0.86 -20.82 -5.49
N ASP A 188 -0.02 -19.84 -5.07
CA ASP A 188 0.96 -19.99 -4.00
C ASP A 188 0.62 -19.14 -2.76
N VAL A 189 -0.67 -19.00 -2.43
CA VAL A 189 -1.13 -18.25 -1.24
C VAL A 189 -0.49 -18.77 0.06
N ASP A 190 -0.13 -20.04 0.12
CA ASP A 190 0.55 -20.63 1.27
C ASP A 190 1.96 -20.05 1.51
N TYR A 191 2.57 -19.41 0.52
CA TYR A 191 3.84 -18.72 0.72
C TYR A 191 3.69 -17.51 1.68
N ILE A 192 2.53 -16.85 1.66
CA ILE A 192 2.22 -15.74 2.59
C ILE A 192 2.33 -16.21 4.04
N ARG A 193 1.91 -17.44 4.36
CA ARG A 193 2.01 -18.03 5.71
C ARG A 193 3.43 -18.13 6.24
N ARG A 194 4.43 -18.08 5.36
CA ARG A 194 5.87 -18.20 5.68
C ARG A 194 6.54 -16.85 5.91
N ILE A 195 5.83 -15.74 5.66
CA ILE A 195 6.36 -14.41 5.94
C ILE A 195 6.53 -14.27 7.46
N PRO A 196 7.73 -13.95 7.97
CA PRO A 196 7.91 -13.68 9.38
C PRO A 196 6.97 -12.55 9.85
N LYS A 197 6.35 -12.71 11.02
CA LYS A 197 5.40 -11.73 11.57
C LYS A 197 5.96 -10.31 11.57
N ASP A 198 7.23 -10.15 11.90
CA ASP A 198 7.94 -8.88 11.97
C ASP A 198 8.36 -8.32 10.62
N LYS A 199 7.97 -8.98 9.52
CA LYS A 199 8.21 -8.56 8.14
C LYS A 199 6.93 -8.29 7.35
N LEU A 200 5.76 -8.58 7.85
CA LEU A 200 4.48 -8.27 7.22
C LEU A 200 3.90 -7.00 7.88
N PHE A 201 3.99 -5.87 7.18
CA PHE A 201 3.65 -4.55 7.73
C PHE A 201 2.29 -4.03 7.30
N VAL A 202 1.88 -4.30 6.05
CA VAL A 202 0.66 -3.77 5.46
C VAL A 202 -0.08 -4.88 4.71
N PHE A 203 -1.41 -4.85 4.78
CA PHE A 203 -2.28 -5.74 4.01
C PHE A 203 -3.35 -4.91 3.29
N HIS A 204 -3.35 -4.97 1.95
CA HIS A 204 -4.39 -4.38 1.11
C HIS A 204 -5.43 -5.42 0.73
N ILE A 205 -6.69 -5.07 0.95
CA ILE A 205 -7.84 -5.90 0.59
C ILE A 205 -8.61 -5.26 -0.56
N ASN A 206 -8.86 -6.05 -1.57
CA ASN A 206 -9.63 -5.71 -2.77
C ASN A 206 -10.05 -6.99 -3.46
N ASP A 207 -10.93 -6.87 -4.44
CA ASP A 207 -11.31 -7.94 -5.36
C ASP A 207 -11.04 -7.47 -6.79
N CYS A 208 -11.23 -8.33 -7.79
CA CYS A 208 -11.12 -7.93 -9.18
C CYS A 208 -12.17 -8.60 -10.06
N GLU A 209 -12.41 -7.98 -11.21
CA GLU A 209 -13.27 -8.54 -12.25
C GLU A 209 -12.73 -9.89 -12.75
N ASP A 210 -13.63 -10.78 -13.17
CA ASP A 210 -13.27 -12.07 -13.78
C ASP A 210 -12.82 -11.88 -15.23
N LEU A 211 -11.57 -11.48 -15.38
CA LEU A 211 -10.92 -11.22 -16.66
C LEU A 211 -9.63 -12.07 -16.80
N PRO A 212 -9.18 -12.33 -18.03
CA PRO A 212 -7.87 -12.94 -18.25
C PRO A 212 -6.74 -12.09 -17.63
N LEU A 213 -5.74 -12.72 -16.99
CA LEU A 213 -4.62 -12.04 -16.32
C LEU A 213 -3.92 -10.98 -17.20
N GLY A 214 -3.80 -11.23 -18.51
CA GLY A 214 -3.16 -10.29 -19.44
C GLY A 214 -3.96 -9.02 -19.74
N ILE A 215 -5.21 -8.93 -19.25
CA ILE A 215 -6.10 -7.76 -19.41
C ILE A 215 -6.28 -7.06 -18.05
N LEU A 216 -6.18 -7.82 -16.96
CA LEU A 216 -6.35 -7.26 -15.62
C LEU A 216 -5.28 -6.19 -15.34
N ASP A 217 -5.75 -5.09 -14.75
CA ASP A 217 -4.94 -3.97 -14.29
C ASP A 217 -5.56 -3.41 -13.00
N HIS A 218 -4.90 -2.48 -12.35
CA HIS A 218 -5.35 -1.84 -11.11
C HIS A 218 -6.75 -1.21 -11.23
N CYS A 219 -7.12 -0.72 -12.42
CA CYS A 219 -8.46 -0.16 -12.67
C CYS A 219 -9.60 -1.20 -12.63
N HIS A 220 -9.28 -2.50 -12.67
CA HIS A 220 -10.25 -3.59 -12.57
C HIS A 220 -10.50 -4.05 -11.13
N ARG A 221 -9.92 -3.35 -10.13
CA ARG A 221 -10.23 -3.58 -8.72
C ARG A 221 -11.69 -3.24 -8.43
N ILE A 222 -12.34 -4.09 -7.66
CA ILE A 222 -13.71 -3.91 -7.18
C ILE A 222 -13.83 -4.19 -5.69
N MET A 223 -14.98 -3.87 -5.12
CA MET A 223 -15.24 -4.10 -3.69
C MET A 223 -15.03 -5.57 -3.31
N PRO A 224 -14.45 -5.85 -2.13
CA PRO A 224 -14.26 -7.22 -1.62
C PRO A 224 -15.54 -8.04 -1.68
N GLY A 225 -15.43 -9.28 -2.17
CA GLY A 225 -16.54 -10.22 -2.33
C GLY A 225 -17.44 -9.98 -3.55
N LYS A 226 -17.03 -9.12 -4.48
CA LYS A 226 -17.76 -8.85 -5.71
C LYS A 226 -17.08 -9.43 -6.95
N GLY A 227 -15.93 -10.04 -6.82
CA GLY A 227 -15.13 -10.56 -7.91
C GLY A 227 -14.69 -12.02 -7.71
N THR A 228 -13.47 -12.30 -8.18
CA THR A 228 -12.97 -13.66 -8.34
C THR A 228 -11.79 -14.01 -7.45
N ILE A 229 -11.23 -13.05 -6.72
CA ILE A 229 -10.09 -13.29 -5.82
C ILE A 229 -10.55 -14.16 -4.63
N PRO A 230 -9.84 -15.23 -4.26
CA PRO A 230 -10.12 -16.00 -3.05
C PRO A 230 -9.67 -15.23 -1.80
N ILE A 231 -10.32 -14.07 -1.53
CA ILE A 231 -9.93 -13.12 -0.48
C ILE A 231 -9.85 -13.79 0.90
N ALA A 232 -10.78 -14.73 1.19
CA ALA A 232 -10.78 -15.44 2.47
C ALA A 232 -9.48 -16.22 2.68
N ASP A 233 -8.98 -16.91 1.62
CA ASP A 233 -7.75 -17.69 1.70
C ASP A 233 -6.52 -16.78 1.89
N VAL A 234 -6.49 -15.62 1.20
CA VAL A 234 -5.42 -14.64 1.34
C VAL A 234 -5.43 -14.04 2.75
N ALA A 235 -6.60 -13.63 3.25
CA ALA A 235 -6.75 -13.08 4.60
C ALA A 235 -6.39 -14.10 5.69
N ASP A 236 -6.75 -15.39 5.50
CA ASP A 236 -6.37 -16.48 6.41
C ASP A 236 -4.85 -16.74 6.38
N ALA A 237 -4.21 -16.64 5.22
CA ALA A 237 -2.77 -16.77 5.11
C ALA A 237 -2.05 -15.60 5.82
N VAL A 238 -2.53 -14.38 5.65
CA VAL A 238 -2.02 -13.17 6.33
C VAL A 238 -2.16 -13.30 7.86
N ARG A 239 -3.33 -13.76 8.36
CA ARG A 239 -3.52 -14.03 9.80
C ARG A 239 -2.59 -15.14 10.31
N ALA A 240 -2.42 -16.20 9.53
CA ALA A 240 -1.54 -17.31 9.89
C ALA A 240 -0.06 -16.91 9.94
N ALA A 241 0.38 -15.92 9.15
CA ALA A 241 1.69 -15.27 9.26
C ALA A 241 1.83 -14.44 10.54
N GLY A 242 0.75 -14.25 11.31
CA GLY A 242 0.72 -13.51 12.58
C GLY A 242 0.39 -12.03 12.44
N TYR A 243 -0.04 -11.57 11.26
CA TYR A 243 -0.46 -10.18 11.07
C TYR A 243 -1.77 -9.89 11.82
N ASP A 244 -1.80 -8.80 12.55
CA ASP A 244 -2.93 -8.36 13.36
C ASP A 244 -3.31 -6.87 13.13
N GLY A 245 -2.75 -6.26 12.08
CA GLY A 245 -3.02 -4.90 11.64
C GLY A 245 -4.33 -4.75 10.85
N PRO A 246 -4.52 -3.60 10.16
CA PRO A 246 -5.69 -3.37 9.33
C PRO A 246 -5.63 -4.11 8.00
N ALA A 247 -6.79 -4.53 7.49
CA ALA A 247 -7.01 -4.80 6.08
C ALA A 247 -7.47 -3.48 5.43
N CYS A 248 -6.58 -2.84 4.69
CA CYS A 248 -6.84 -1.54 4.08
C CYS A 248 -7.48 -1.71 2.71
N LEU A 249 -8.70 -1.21 2.54
CA LEU A 249 -9.39 -1.20 1.25
C LEU A 249 -8.68 -0.27 0.29
N GLU A 250 -8.14 -0.81 -0.79
CA GLU A 250 -7.44 -0.05 -1.83
C GLU A 250 -8.00 -0.35 -3.22
N LEU A 251 -8.63 0.65 -3.82
CA LEU A 251 -9.25 0.55 -5.14
C LEU A 251 -8.77 1.70 -6.05
N PHE A 252 -8.47 1.35 -7.32
CA PHE A 252 -8.10 2.31 -8.36
C PHE A 252 -9.13 2.28 -9.49
N ARG A 253 -10.44 2.39 -9.14
CA ARG A 253 -11.52 2.16 -10.09
C ARG A 253 -12.18 3.45 -10.54
N PRO A 254 -12.10 3.81 -11.84
CA PRO A 254 -12.73 5.04 -12.37
C PRO A 254 -14.24 5.12 -12.11
N GLU A 255 -14.97 3.99 -12.14
CA GLU A 255 -16.40 3.98 -11.85
C GLU A 255 -16.72 4.43 -10.43
N TYR A 256 -15.88 4.07 -9.44
CA TYR A 256 -16.05 4.53 -8.06
C TYR A 256 -15.69 6.01 -7.91
N TRP A 257 -14.75 6.51 -8.70
CA TRP A 257 -14.44 7.94 -8.72
C TRP A 257 -15.56 8.78 -9.33
N GLY A 258 -16.44 8.18 -10.14
CA GLY A 258 -17.67 8.81 -10.66
C GLY A 258 -18.85 8.82 -9.67
N MET A 259 -18.73 8.17 -8.51
CA MET A 259 -19.74 8.12 -7.45
C MET A 259 -19.46 9.18 -6.37
N SER A 260 -20.38 9.38 -5.42
CA SER A 260 -20.05 10.18 -4.23
C SER A 260 -19.06 9.42 -3.30
N ALA A 261 -18.07 10.11 -2.75
CA ALA A 261 -17.13 9.54 -1.79
C ALA A 261 -17.86 8.90 -0.59
N ASP A 262 -18.94 9.54 -0.12
CA ASP A 262 -19.80 9.02 0.94
C ASP A 262 -20.33 7.61 0.65
N ALA A 263 -20.86 7.40 -0.56
CA ALA A 263 -21.39 6.10 -0.97
C ALA A 263 -20.27 5.04 -1.11
N VAL A 264 -19.12 5.42 -1.67
CA VAL A 264 -17.99 4.51 -1.90
C VAL A 264 -17.36 4.08 -0.57
N ILE A 265 -17.07 5.02 0.33
CA ILE A 265 -16.45 4.75 1.63
C ILE A 265 -17.38 3.90 2.51
N LYS A 266 -18.69 4.20 2.50
CA LYS A 266 -19.70 3.36 3.19
C LYS A 266 -19.72 1.93 2.66
N MET A 267 -19.84 1.78 1.33
CA MET A 267 -19.87 0.46 0.68
C MET A 267 -18.56 -0.30 0.94
N GLY A 268 -17.44 0.39 0.92
CA GLY A 268 -16.13 -0.18 1.25
C GLY A 268 -16.08 -0.80 2.64
N ALA A 269 -16.57 -0.08 3.65
CA ALA A 269 -16.66 -0.61 5.00
C ALA A 269 -17.56 -1.86 5.08
N GLU A 270 -18.73 -1.82 4.44
CA GLU A 270 -19.68 -2.94 4.43
C GLU A 270 -19.11 -4.19 3.76
N CYS A 271 -18.40 -4.01 2.62
CA CYS A 271 -17.82 -5.12 1.86
C CYS A 271 -16.54 -5.69 2.50
N THR A 272 -15.78 -4.89 3.24
CA THR A 272 -14.53 -5.34 3.88
C THR A 272 -14.76 -6.09 5.19
N ARG A 273 -15.73 -5.66 6.00
CA ARG A 273 -16.01 -6.25 7.34
C ARG A 273 -16.14 -7.77 7.40
N PRO A 274 -16.72 -8.48 6.41
CA PRO A 274 -16.83 -9.94 6.44
C PRO A 274 -15.48 -10.67 6.47
N TYR A 275 -14.38 -10.00 6.11
CA TYR A 275 -13.03 -10.59 6.02
C TYR A 275 -12.10 -10.24 7.20
N LEU A 276 -12.55 -9.45 8.18
CA LEU A 276 -11.72 -8.96 9.31
C LEU A 276 -11.48 -9.97 10.42
#